data_a8e9b3c492ff15e552863e459d848084
#
_entry.id   a8e9b3c492ff15e552863e459d848084
#
_cell.length_a   1.000
_cell.length_b   1.000
_cell.length_c   1.000
_cell.angle_alpha   90.00
_cell.angle_beta   90.00
_cell.angle_gamma   90.00
#
_symmetry.space_group_name_H-M   'P 1'
#
loop_
_entity.id
_entity.type
_entity.pdbx_description
1 polymer ?
#
loop_
_entity_poly.entity_id
_entity_poly.type
_entity_poly.pdbx_seq_one_letter_code
_entity_poly.pdbx_strand_id
1 'polypeptide(L)'
;VPIPGANAAATVLSASGFEASRFLFCGFLPSRAAERRRLLAELAAQTALLVFYEAPHRVADCVADLCAAFGGARTIVIARELTKIHETLHRCRLDEALAWLEADDNHRRGEFVLVVEGAVAAESTVAGVDIETVLKTLLAELPVKQAVALAVKLTGGNRNVLYKRALTLKSKNRDET
;
A
#
# COMPACT_ATOMS: atom_id res chain seq x y z
N VAL A 1 27.17 21.53 -9.79
CA VAL A 1 27.25 21.05 -8.39
C VAL A 1 25.83 20.92 -7.85
N PRO A 2 25.41 19.73 -7.34
CA PRO A 2 24.12 19.56 -6.73
C PRO A 2 23.98 20.42 -5.48
N ILE A 3 22.84 21.05 -5.31
CA ILE A 3 22.53 21.85 -4.11
C ILE A 3 21.37 21.18 -3.40
N PRO A 4 21.54 20.66 -2.17
CA PRO A 4 20.44 20.09 -1.40
C PRO A 4 19.43 21.19 -1.06
N GLY A 5 18.15 20.86 -1.14
CA GLY A 5 17.09 21.83 -0.90
C GLY A 5 15.84 21.20 -0.27
N ALA A 6 14.90 22.03 0.12
CA ALA A 6 13.62 21.61 0.66
C ALA A 6 12.83 20.80 -0.39
N ASN A 7 12.21 19.70 0.06
CA ASN A 7 11.38 18.84 -0.79
C ASN A 7 10.14 18.41 -0.02
N ALA A 8 8.95 18.75 -0.52
CA ALA A 8 7.70 18.49 0.16
C ALA A 8 7.41 16.98 0.35
N ALA A 9 7.84 16.12 -0.61
CA ALA A 9 7.70 14.67 -0.46
C ALA A 9 8.58 14.13 0.70
N ALA A 10 9.84 14.59 0.81
CA ALA A 10 10.69 14.19 1.92
C ALA A 10 10.17 14.73 3.26
N THR A 11 9.65 15.96 3.27
CA THR A 11 9.09 16.60 4.46
C THR A 11 7.86 15.83 4.98
N VAL A 12 6.90 15.51 4.10
CA VAL A 12 5.72 14.76 4.53
C VAL A 12 6.08 13.36 5.00
N LEU A 13 7.01 12.67 4.35
CA LEU A 13 7.45 11.34 4.75
C LEU A 13 8.03 11.33 6.16
N SER A 14 8.83 12.34 6.51
CA SER A 14 9.42 12.46 7.86
C SER A 14 8.39 12.66 8.97
N ALA A 15 7.20 13.20 8.65
CA ALA A 15 6.12 13.50 9.60
C ALA A 15 4.91 12.57 9.47
N SER A 16 4.89 11.67 8.48
CA SER A 16 3.72 10.83 8.15
C SER A 16 3.40 9.75 9.19
N GLY A 17 4.40 9.35 10.00
CA GLY A 17 4.28 8.23 10.93
C GLY A 17 4.15 6.86 10.26
N PHE A 18 4.52 6.73 8.98
CA PHE A 18 4.61 5.43 8.33
C PHE A 18 5.97 4.79 8.56
N GLU A 19 5.98 3.53 8.93
CA GLU A 19 7.19 2.70 9.02
C GLU A 19 7.40 1.97 7.67
N ALA A 20 7.99 2.65 6.69
CA ALA A 20 8.26 2.05 5.39
C ALA A 20 9.67 2.35 4.91
N SER A 21 10.35 1.31 4.42
CA SER A 21 11.71 1.43 3.88
C SER A 21 11.77 1.96 2.44
N ARG A 22 10.63 2.03 1.76
CA ARG A 22 10.53 2.42 0.35
C ARG A 22 9.31 3.30 0.11
N PHE A 23 9.47 4.28 -0.74
CA PHE A 23 8.36 5.06 -1.29
C PHE A 23 8.51 5.25 -2.79
N LEU A 24 7.40 5.46 -3.47
CA LEU A 24 7.33 5.81 -4.88
C LEU A 24 6.75 7.21 -4.99
N PHE A 25 7.52 8.14 -5.51
CA PHE A 25 7.04 9.48 -5.83
C PHE A 25 6.39 9.48 -7.20
N CYS A 26 5.08 9.72 -7.25
CA CYS A 26 4.25 9.66 -8.46
C CYS A 26 3.99 11.06 -9.06
N GLY A 27 4.35 12.14 -8.34
CA GLY A 27 4.06 13.51 -8.78
C GLY A 27 2.56 13.83 -8.81
N PHE A 28 2.14 14.66 -9.77
CA PHE A 28 0.72 14.98 -9.97
C PHE A 28 0.02 13.87 -10.76
N LEU A 29 -1.16 13.50 -10.31
CA LEU A 29 -2.01 12.58 -11.06
C LEU A 29 -2.62 13.24 -12.31
N PRO A 30 -2.94 12.47 -13.37
CA PRO A 30 -3.58 12.99 -14.55
C PRO A 30 -4.86 13.80 -14.24
N SER A 31 -5.07 14.91 -14.94
CA SER A 31 -6.25 15.75 -14.75
C SER A 31 -7.54 15.08 -15.22
N ARG A 32 -7.45 14.25 -16.28
CA ARG A 32 -8.59 13.50 -16.81
C ARG A 32 -8.87 12.30 -15.92
N ALA A 33 -10.10 12.20 -15.42
CA ALA A 33 -10.51 11.14 -14.49
C ALA A 33 -10.24 9.72 -15.02
N ALA A 34 -10.49 9.46 -16.32
CA ALA A 34 -10.25 8.15 -16.91
C ALA A 34 -8.78 7.74 -16.90
N GLU A 35 -7.87 8.68 -17.22
CA GLU A 35 -6.42 8.45 -17.20
C GLU A 35 -5.92 8.27 -15.75
N ARG A 36 -6.44 9.08 -14.82
CA ARG A 36 -6.13 8.99 -13.38
C ARG A 36 -6.52 7.65 -12.82
N ARG A 37 -7.74 7.18 -13.07
CA ARG A 37 -8.22 5.86 -12.59
C ARG A 37 -7.43 4.71 -13.18
N ARG A 38 -7.02 4.79 -14.45
CA ARG A 38 -6.16 3.78 -15.08
C ARG A 38 -4.80 3.71 -14.38
N LEU A 39 -4.15 4.86 -14.17
CA LEU A 39 -2.86 4.91 -13.47
C LEU A 39 -2.98 4.38 -12.04
N LEU A 40 -4.03 4.76 -11.32
CA LEU A 40 -4.28 4.29 -9.96
C LEU A 40 -4.49 2.76 -9.90
N ALA A 41 -5.19 2.18 -10.89
CA ALA A 41 -5.34 0.73 -10.98
C ALA A 41 -3.99 0.02 -11.18
N GLU A 42 -3.07 0.59 -11.98
CA GLU A 42 -1.71 0.06 -12.16
C GLU A 42 -0.88 0.14 -10.86
N LEU A 43 -1.12 1.17 -10.03
CA LEU A 43 -0.45 1.38 -8.75
C LEU A 43 -1.05 0.58 -7.58
N ALA A 44 -2.23 0.00 -7.76
CA ALA A 44 -2.99 -0.62 -6.67
C ALA A 44 -2.24 -1.75 -5.94
N ALA A 45 -1.38 -2.49 -6.64
CA ALA A 45 -0.58 -3.59 -6.09
C ALA A 45 0.78 -3.16 -5.51
N GLN A 46 1.14 -1.87 -5.58
CA GLN A 46 2.42 -1.37 -5.07
C GLN A 46 2.49 -1.49 -3.56
N THR A 47 3.57 -2.09 -3.06
CA THR A 47 3.82 -2.29 -1.62
C THR A 47 4.62 -1.17 -0.97
N ALA A 48 5.23 -0.28 -1.77
CA ALA A 48 5.88 0.95 -1.30
C ALA A 48 4.83 2.01 -0.95
N LEU A 49 5.16 2.96 -0.08
CA LEU A 49 4.34 4.17 0.10
C LEU A 49 4.21 4.91 -1.23
N LEU A 50 3.02 5.39 -1.54
CA LEU A 50 2.76 6.19 -2.73
C LEU A 50 2.65 7.66 -2.34
N VAL A 51 3.44 8.52 -2.98
CA VAL A 51 3.46 9.96 -2.70
C VAL A 51 3.00 10.73 -3.92
N PHE A 52 1.96 11.54 -3.75
CA PHE A 52 1.37 12.36 -4.80
C PHE A 52 1.38 13.84 -4.40
N TYR A 53 1.54 14.71 -5.38
CA TYR A 53 1.18 16.13 -5.26
C TYR A 53 -0.22 16.33 -5.83
N GLU A 54 -0.99 17.24 -5.23
CA GLU A 54 -2.30 17.56 -5.77
C GLU A 54 -2.69 19.02 -5.55
N ALA A 55 -3.50 19.52 -6.48
CA ALA A 55 -4.02 20.89 -6.44
C ALA A 55 -5.31 20.96 -5.62
N PRO A 56 -5.59 22.10 -4.96
CA PRO A 56 -6.73 22.24 -4.05
C PRO A 56 -8.09 21.99 -4.73
N HIS A 57 -8.25 22.39 -5.99
CA HIS A 57 -9.50 22.22 -6.73
C HIS A 57 -9.73 20.78 -7.21
N ARG A 58 -8.76 19.88 -7.03
CA ARG A 58 -8.81 18.48 -7.49
C ARG A 58 -8.68 17.46 -6.35
N VAL A 59 -8.27 17.91 -5.15
CA VAL A 59 -7.92 17.00 -4.05
C VAL A 59 -9.07 16.09 -3.65
N ALA A 60 -10.31 16.57 -3.61
CA ALA A 60 -11.48 15.78 -3.26
C ALA A 60 -11.74 14.65 -4.28
N ASP A 61 -11.76 14.99 -5.59
CA ASP A 61 -11.91 14.01 -6.67
C ASP A 61 -10.78 12.98 -6.68
N CYS A 62 -9.56 13.45 -6.41
CA CYS A 62 -8.38 12.60 -6.34
C CYS A 62 -8.49 11.60 -5.18
N VAL A 63 -8.88 12.04 -3.99
CA VAL A 63 -9.08 11.19 -2.82
C VAL A 63 -10.20 10.17 -3.04
N ALA A 64 -11.31 10.58 -3.70
CA ALA A 64 -12.37 9.65 -4.07
C ALA A 64 -11.88 8.55 -5.02
N ASP A 65 -11.10 8.91 -6.06
CA ASP A 65 -10.52 7.95 -6.99
C ASP A 65 -9.45 7.05 -6.33
N LEU A 66 -8.66 7.58 -5.39
CA LEU A 66 -7.71 6.79 -4.57
C LEU A 66 -8.46 5.76 -3.71
N CYS A 67 -9.55 6.16 -3.05
CA CYS A 67 -10.38 5.26 -2.25
C CYS A 67 -10.99 4.14 -3.10
N ALA A 68 -11.50 4.48 -4.28
CA ALA A 68 -12.08 3.51 -5.19
C ALA A 68 -11.05 2.52 -5.75
N ALA A 69 -9.82 2.96 -6.04
CA ALA A 69 -8.78 2.13 -6.63
C ALA A 69 -8.04 1.26 -5.60
N PHE A 70 -7.80 1.77 -4.40
CA PHE A 70 -6.94 1.13 -3.40
C PHE A 70 -7.72 0.46 -2.26
N GLY A 71 -9.04 0.74 -2.16
CA GLY A 71 -9.88 0.29 -1.06
C GLY A 71 -9.82 1.23 0.15
N GLY A 72 -10.96 1.40 0.81
CA GLY A 72 -11.13 2.35 1.92
C GLY A 72 -10.29 2.06 3.17
N ALA A 73 -9.84 0.83 3.35
CA ALA A 73 -9.11 0.41 4.55
C ALA A 73 -7.65 0.91 4.60
N ARG A 74 -7.04 1.29 3.45
CA ARG A 74 -5.66 1.79 3.45
C ARG A 74 -5.56 3.13 4.17
N THR A 75 -4.45 3.34 4.84
CA THR A 75 -4.16 4.61 5.50
C THR A 75 -3.68 5.65 4.49
N ILE A 76 -4.16 6.88 4.64
CA ILE A 76 -3.66 8.06 3.92
C ILE A 76 -3.19 9.11 4.93
N VAL A 77 -2.13 9.84 4.58
CA VAL A 77 -1.77 11.11 5.21
C VAL A 77 -2.00 12.22 4.19
N ILE A 78 -2.88 13.14 4.54
CA ILE A 78 -3.14 14.37 3.80
C ILE A 78 -2.33 15.47 4.46
N ALA A 79 -1.26 15.90 3.80
CA ALA A 79 -0.45 17.03 4.23
C ALA A 79 -0.83 18.27 3.41
N ARG A 80 -1.15 19.34 4.10
CA ARG A 80 -1.57 20.61 3.52
C ARG A 80 -0.68 21.73 4.02
N GLU A 81 -0.29 22.64 3.11
CA GLU A 81 0.47 23.86 3.43
C GLU A 81 1.74 23.58 4.27
N LEU A 82 2.45 22.50 3.96
CA LEU A 82 3.67 22.08 4.67
C LEU A 82 4.64 23.25 4.83
N THR A 83 5.18 23.42 6.03
CA THR A 83 6.13 24.48 6.44
C THR A 83 5.55 25.91 6.40
N LYS A 84 4.23 26.07 6.20
CA LYS A 84 3.53 27.35 6.20
C LYS A 84 2.69 27.53 7.46
N ILE A 85 2.13 28.72 7.67
CA ILE A 85 1.35 29.07 8.90
C ILE A 85 0.09 28.20 9.07
N HIS A 86 -0.45 27.65 7.99
CA HIS A 86 -1.63 26.80 8.00
C HIS A 86 -1.30 25.33 7.77
N GLU A 87 -0.09 24.91 8.15
CA GLU A 87 0.32 23.51 8.04
C GLU A 87 -0.65 22.58 8.75
N THR A 88 -1.04 21.52 8.05
CA THR A 88 -1.90 20.48 8.60
C THR A 88 -1.42 19.13 8.10
N LEU A 89 -1.28 18.16 8.99
CA LEU A 89 -1.10 16.74 8.69
C LEU A 89 -2.28 15.98 9.26
N HIS A 90 -3.06 15.39 8.39
CA HIS A 90 -4.21 14.57 8.77
C HIS A 90 -4.00 13.13 8.32
N ARG A 91 -3.95 12.20 9.29
CA ARG A 91 -3.81 10.77 9.04
C ARG A 91 -5.11 10.07 9.35
N CYS A 92 -5.66 9.37 8.36
CA CYS A 92 -6.93 8.66 8.48
C CYS A 92 -6.97 7.47 7.51
N ARG A 93 -8.07 6.75 7.47
CA ARG A 93 -8.37 5.77 6.42
C ARG A 93 -8.84 6.50 5.15
N LEU A 94 -8.64 5.87 3.98
CA LEU A 94 -9.10 6.44 2.70
C LEU A 94 -10.62 6.65 2.66
N ASP A 95 -11.42 5.78 3.31
CA ASP A 95 -12.88 5.93 3.38
C ASP A 95 -13.34 7.09 4.27
N GLU A 96 -12.48 7.60 5.16
CA GLU A 96 -12.74 8.75 6.03
C GLU A 96 -12.23 10.07 5.43
N ALA A 97 -11.29 9.99 4.49
CA ALA A 97 -10.54 11.13 3.98
C ALA A 97 -11.41 12.17 3.27
N LEU A 98 -12.40 11.72 2.49
CA LEU A 98 -13.31 12.64 1.78
C LEU A 98 -14.19 13.41 2.75
N ALA A 99 -14.74 12.75 3.75
CA ALA A 99 -15.56 13.40 4.78
C ALA A 99 -14.76 14.46 5.56
N TRP A 100 -13.49 14.20 5.86
CA TRP A 100 -12.62 15.21 6.47
C TRP A 100 -12.37 16.41 5.58
N LEU A 101 -12.14 16.20 4.26
CA LEU A 101 -11.97 17.30 3.31
C LEU A 101 -13.24 18.16 3.16
N GLU A 102 -14.40 17.56 3.32
CA GLU A 102 -15.70 18.23 3.18
C GLU A 102 -16.18 18.91 4.46
N ALA A 103 -15.62 18.54 5.61
CA ALA A 103 -16.02 19.07 6.91
C ALA A 103 -15.69 20.56 7.10
N ASP A 104 -14.67 21.09 6.40
CA ASP A 104 -14.28 22.50 6.44
C ASP A 104 -13.72 22.92 5.07
N ASP A 105 -14.23 24.05 4.55
CA ASP A 105 -13.75 24.61 3.29
C ASP A 105 -12.25 24.93 3.29
N ASN A 106 -11.66 25.19 4.45
CA ASN A 106 -10.23 25.39 4.58
C ASN A 106 -9.43 24.11 4.35
N HIS A 107 -10.02 22.94 4.60
CA HIS A 107 -9.38 21.65 4.33
C HIS A 107 -9.12 21.39 2.83
N ARG A 108 -9.79 22.14 1.95
CA ARG A 108 -9.63 22.06 0.49
C ARG A 108 -8.81 23.19 -0.13
N ARG A 109 -8.15 24.03 0.70
CA ARG A 109 -7.33 25.17 0.24
C ARG A 109 -5.85 24.92 0.44
N GLY A 110 -5.02 25.51 -0.40
CA GLY A 110 -3.56 25.45 -0.32
C GLY A 110 -2.94 24.32 -1.16
N GLU A 111 -1.71 23.96 -0.88
CA GLU A 111 -0.93 22.94 -1.58
C GLU A 111 -0.99 21.61 -0.83
N PHE A 112 -1.15 20.50 -1.56
CA PHE A 112 -1.31 19.18 -0.97
C PHE A 112 -0.19 18.23 -1.35
N VAL A 113 0.22 17.44 -0.36
CA VAL A 113 0.98 16.21 -0.56
C VAL A 113 0.18 15.07 0.09
N LEU A 114 -0.12 14.05 -0.71
CA LEU A 114 -0.84 12.87 -0.25
C LEU A 114 0.15 11.71 -0.15
N VAL A 115 0.17 11.03 0.99
CA VAL A 115 0.94 9.80 1.18
C VAL A 115 -0.03 8.68 1.46
N VAL A 116 -0.05 7.67 0.59
CA VAL A 116 -0.93 6.51 0.75
C VAL A 116 -0.10 5.29 1.08
N GLU A 117 -0.56 4.54 2.05
CA GLU A 117 0.02 3.26 2.45
C GLU A 117 0.09 2.30 1.25
N GLY A 118 1.18 1.57 1.12
CA GLY A 118 1.32 0.53 0.10
C GLY A 118 0.32 -0.62 0.29
N ALA A 119 0.13 -1.40 -0.74
CA ALA A 119 -0.60 -2.66 -0.59
C ALA A 119 0.07 -3.52 0.48
N VAL A 120 -0.72 -4.15 1.34
CA VAL A 120 -0.21 -5.26 2.14
C VAL A 120 0.36 -6.26 1.14
N ALA A 121 1.64 -6.59 1.27
CA ALA A 121 2.22 -7.60 0.42
C ALA A 121 1.32 -8.84 0.54
N ALA A 122 0.62 -9.18 -0.53
CA ALA A 122 -0.04 -10.47 -0.59
C ALA A 122 1.06 -11.47 -0.26
N GLU A 123 0.86 -12.30 0.77
CA GLU A 123 1.83 -13.32 1.15
C GLU A 123 2.18 -14.06 -0.13
N SER A 124 3.38 -13.79 -0.62
CA SER A 124 4.02 -14.15 -1.89
C SER A 124 3.22 -15.09 -2.78
N THR A 125 2.34 -14.55 -3.63
CA THR A 125 1.92 -15.27 -4.83
C THR A 125 2.99 -15.05 -5.88
N VAL A 126 3.92 -15.96 -6.00
CA VAL A 126 4.81 -16.00 -7.17
C VAL A 126 3.94 -16.41 -8.35
N ALA A 127 3.78 -15.50 -9.31
CA ALA A 127 3.18 -15.77 -10.62
C ALA A 127 1.83 -16.52 -10.61
N GLY A 128 0.85 -16.10 -9.77
CA GLY A 128 -0.51 -16.67 -9.82
C GLY A 128 -0.66 -18.06 -9.21
N VAL A 129 0.37 -18.59 -8.55
CA VAL A 129 0.30 -19.89 -7.89
C VAL A 129 0.03 -19.66 -6.40
N ASP A 130 -1.12 -20.15 -5.93
CA ASP A 130 -1.48 -20.11 -4.52
C ASP A 130 -0.48 -20.94 -3.68
N ILE A 131 0.18 -20.29 -2.73
CA ILE A 131 1.16 -20.92 -1.82
C ILE A 131 0.54 -22.11 -1.08
N GLU A 132 -0.74 -22.02 -0.74
CA GLU A 132 -1.43 -23.10 -0.06
C GLU A 132 -1.57 -24.33 -0.95
N THR A 133 -1.88 -24.14 -2.22
CA THR A 133 -1.92 -25.19 -3.24
C THR A 133 -0.54 -25.81 -3.44
N VAL A 134 0.53 -25.00 -3.52
CA VAL A 134 1.91 -25.50 -3.60
C VAL A 134 2.26 -26.35 -2.38
N LEU A 135 1.97 -25.85 -1.18
CA LEU A 135 2.26 -26.57 0.05
C LEU A 135 1.45 -27.86 0.15
N LYS A 136 0.15 -27.87 -0.19
CA LYS A 136 -0.70 -29.08 -0.19
C LYS A 136 -0.15 -30.13 -1.14
N THR A 137 0.21 -29.75 -2.38
CA THR A 137 0.78 -30.63 -3.38
C THR A 137 2.10 -31.24 -2.91
N LEU A 138 2.99 -30.41 -2.36
CA LEU A 138 4.30 -30.89 -1.89
C LEU A 138 4.18 -31.74 -0.62
N LEU A 139 3.24 -31.45 0.28
CA LEU A 139 3.00 -32.20 1.50
C LEU A 139 2.35 -33.59 1.25
N ALA A 140 1.70 -33.77 0.11
CA ALA A 140 1.17 -35.07 -0.31
C ALA A 140 2.29 -36.08 -0.60
N GLU A 141 3.43 -35.61 -1.12
CA GLU A 141 4.53 -36.45 -1.60
C GLU A 141 5.77 -36.39 -0.71
N LEU A 142 5.97 -35.33 0.09
CA LEU A 142 7.21 -35.04 0.77
C LEU A 142 7.04 -34.81 2.27
N PRO A 143 8.05 -35.13 3.08
CA PRO A 143 8.11 -34.74 4.47
C PRO A 143 8.07 -33.20 4.62
N VAL A 144 7.43 -32.68 5.69
CA VAL A 144 7.23 -31.24 5.94
C VAL A 144 8.50 -30.41 5.71
N LYS A 145 9.65 -30.88 6.19
CA LYS A 145 10.91 -30.16 6.06
C LYS A 145 11.37 -29.97 4.61
N GLN A 146 11.15 -30.99 3.78
CA GLN A 146 11.50 -30.96 2.34
C GLN A 146 10.46 -30.16 1.54
N ALA A 147 9.17 -30.34 1.82
CA ALA A 147 8.08 -29.59 1.22
C ALA A 147 8.25 -28.08 1.43
N VAL A 148 8.57 -27.66 2.67
CA VAL A 148 8.83 -26.25 2.99
C VAL A 148 10.10 -25.73 2.28
N ALA A 149 11.17 -26.51 2.23
CA ALA A 149 12.40 -26.09 1.54
C ALA A 149 12.18 -25.87 0.04
N LEU A 150 11.39 -26.73 -0.61
CA LEU A 150 11.02 -26.57 -2.01
C LEU A 150 10.02 -25.43 -2.21
N ALA A 151 9.02 -25.29 -1.35
CA ALA A 151 8.08 -24.17 -1.38
C ALA A 151 8.80 -22.82 -1.30
N VAL A 152 9.79 -22.67 -0.39
CA VAL A 152 10.64 -21.46 -0.32
C VAL A 152 11.35 -21.18 -1.64
N LYS A 153 11.94 -22.21 -2.28
CA LYS A 153 12.64 -22.04 -3.56
C LYS A 153 11.69 -21.67 -4.71
N LEU A 154 10.50 -22.24 -4.72
CA LEU A 154 9.50 -22.01 -5.76
C LEU A 154 8.77 -20.67 -5.59
N THR A 155 8.51 -20.25 -4.33
CA THR A 155 7.66 -19.10 -4.05
C THR A 155 8.42 -17.88 -3.54
N GLY A 156 9.70 -18.00 -3.19
CA GLY A 156 10.46 -16.93 -2.53
C GLY A 156 9.94 -16.56 -1.12
N GLY A 157 8.94 -17.29 -0.61
CA GLY A 157 8.28 -17.01 0.65
C GLY A 157 9.17 -17.21 1.89
N ASN A 158 8.80 -16.55 3.00
CA ASN A 158 9.53 -16.68 4.26
C ASN A 158 9.42 -18.11 4.84
N ARG A 159 10.56 -18.74 5.07
CA ARG A 159 10.66 -20.14 5.55
C ARG A 159 9.88 -20.40 6.84
N ASN A 160 9.93 -19.47 7.81
CA ASN A 160 9.25 -19.65 9.09
C ASN A 160 7.73 -19.58 8.97
N VAL A 161 7.23 -18.71 8.09
CA VAL A 161 5.81 -18.57 7.79
C VAL A 161 5.30 -19.83 7.09
N LEU A 162 6.02 -20.29 6.05
CA LEU A 162 5.68 -21.50 5.30
C LEU A 162 5.72 -22.75 6.17
N TYR A 163 6.67 -22.83 7.10
CA TYR A 163 6.78 -23.96 8.02
C TYR A 163 5.58 -24.04 8.99
N LYS A 164 5.18 -22.90 9.59
CA LYS A 164 3.98 -22.85 10.45
C LYS A 164 2.73 -23.27 9.67
N ARG A 165 2.57 -22.77 8.45
CA ARG A 165 1.40 -23.06 7.59
C ARG A 165 1.38 -24.53 7.16
N ALA A 166 2.54 -25.12 6.85
CA ALA A 166 2.67 -26.54 6.52
C ALA A 166 2.28 -27.46 7.70
N LEU A 167 2.62 -27.10 8.94
CA LEU A 167 2.22 -27.84 10.12
C LEU A 167 0.69 -27.79 10.32
N THR A 168 0.07 -26.62 10.14
CA THR A 168 -1.39 -26.46 10.24
C THR A 168 -2.13 -27.28 9.18
N LEU A 169 -1.63 -27.33 7.95
CA LEU A 169 -2.21 -28.15 6.88
C LEU A 169 -2.11 -29.64 7.17
N LYS A 170 -0.97 -30.07 7.73
CA LYS A 170 -0.75 -31.49 8.08
C LYS A 170 -1.59 -31.96 9.27
N SER A 171 -1.89 -31.09 10.25
CA SER A 171 -2.79 -31.42 11.36
C SER A 171 -4.23 -31.59 10.88
N LYS A 172 -4.73 -30.71 9.99
CA LYS A 172 -6.08 -30.82 9.39
C LYS A 172 -6.29 -32.12 8.61
N ASN A 173 -5.30 -32.55 7.83
CA ASN A 173 -5.38 -33.81 7.08
C ASN A 173 -5.35 -35.07 7.97
N ARG A 174 -4.95 -34.96 9.24
CA ARG A 174 -4.98 -36.09 10.21
C ARG A 174 -6.33 -36.28 10.88
N ASP A 175 -7.13 -35.21 10.96
CA ASP A 175 -8.43 -35.22 11.61
C ASP A 175 -9.56 -35.62 10.64
N GLU A 176 -9.26 -35.72 9.34
CA GLU A 176 -10.21 -36.11 8.27
C GLU A 176 -10.00 -37.56 7.78
N THR A 177 -9.10 -38.37 8.37
CA THR A 177 -8.83 -39.76 8.06
C THR A 177 -9.12 -40.67 9.28
#